data_a9e26a0afd259de39ddc5e958f322351
#
_entry.id   a9e26a0afd259de39ddc5e958f322351
#
_cell.length_a   1.000
_cell.length_b   1.000
_cell.length_c   1.000
_cell.angle_alpha   90.00
_cell.angle_beta   90.00
_cell.angle_gamma   90.00
#
_symmetry.space_group_name_H-M   'P 1'
#
loop_
_entity.id
_entity.type
_entity.pdbx_description
1 polymer ?
#
loop_
_entity_poly.entity_id
_entity_poly.type
_entity_poly.pdbx_seq_one_letter_code
_entity_poly.pdbx_strand_id
1 'polypeptide(L)' 'MTTAESCTGGLIAGTLVNVAGASDVLNEGYVTYSNEAKERLIHVSHEILETYGAVSEQTAHEMAEGAAKAA' A
#
# COMPACT_ATOMS: atom_id res chain seq x y z
N MET A 1 -4.83 -2.37 11.54
CA MET A 1 -4.99 -2.67 10.10
C MET A 1 -4.60 -1.47 9.26
N THR A 2 -3.94 -1.72 8.17
CA THR A 2 -3.61 -0.70 7.19
C THR A 2 -3.78 -1.27 5.78
N THR A 3 -3.81 -0.39 4.77
CA THR A 3 -3.85 -0.78 3.38
C THR A 3 -2.71 -0.14 2.61
N ALA A 4 -2.26 -0.80 1.55
CA ALA A 4 -1.31 -0.24 0.61
C ALA A 4 -1.86 -0.45 -0.79
N GLU A 5 -2.11 0.63 -1.50
CA GLU A 5 -2.79 0.60 -2.79
C GLU A 5 -2.02 1.39 -3.84
N SER A 6 -2.17 1.00 -5.08
CA SER A 6 -1.58 1.68 -6.21
C SER A 6 -2.65 1.91 -7.29
N CYS A 7 -2.85 0.94 -8.17
CA CYS A 7 -3.75 1.10 -9.31
C CYS A 7 -5.22 1.34 -8.92
N THR A 8 -5.65 0.92 -7.75
CA THR A 8 -7.01 1.14 -7.27
C THR A 8 -7.24 2.58 -6.80
N GLY A 9 -6.18 3.34 -6.54
CA GLY A 9 -6.28 4.72 -6.08
C GLY A 9 -6.94 4.90 -4.72
N GLY A 10 -7.00 3.84 -3.91
CA GLY A 10 -7.58 3.91 -2.57
C GLY A 10 -8.95 3.24 -2.43
N LEU A 11 -9.38 2.44 -3.41
CA LEU A 11 -10.70 1.79 -3.38
C LEU A 11 -10.85 0.80 -2.23
N ILE A 12 -9.79 0.13 -1.80
CA ILE A 12 -9.87 -0.84 -0.70
C ILE A 12 -10.20 -0.10 0.59
N ALA A 13 -9.42 0.92 0.93
CA ALA A 13 -9.67 1.73 2.12
C ALA A 13 -11.03 2.43 2.01
N GLY A 14 -11.37 2.96 0.83
CA GLY A 14 -12.66 3.60 0.58
C GLY A 14 -13.84 2.67 0.79
N THR A 15 -13.69 1.39 0.47
CA THR A 15 -14.73 0.38 0.70
C THR A 15 -14.84 0.04 2.19
N LEU A 16 -13.70 -0.10 2.87
CA LEU A 16 -13.69 -0.43 4.31
C LEU A 16 -14.36 0.65 5.15
N VAL A 17 -14.18 1.92 4.82
CA VAL A 17 -14.77 3.02 5.61
C VAL A 17 -16.30 3.10 5.51
N ASN A 18 -16.92 2.34 4.60
CA ASN A 18 -18.38 2.25 4.54
C ASN A 18 -18.97 1.42 5.68
N VAL A 19 -18.14 0.69 6.40
CA VAL A 19 -18.59 -0.13 7.53
C VAL A 19 -18.56 0.70 8.81
N ALA A 20 -19.64 0.69 9.58
CA ALA A 20 -19.70 1.39 10.86
C ALA A 20 -18.64 0.84 11.80
N GLY A 21 -17.89 1.72 12.46
CA GLY A 21 -16.82 1.32 13.37
C GLY A 21 -15.49 1.02 12.68
N ALA A 22 -15.37 1.29 11.38
CA ALA A 22 -14.13 1.04 10.64
C ALA A 22 -12.93 1.77 11.24
N SER A 23 -13.13 2.94 11.85
CA SER A 23 -12.04 3.69 12.47
C SER A 23 -11.39 2.97 13.65
N ASP A 24 -12.05 1.97 14.23
CA ASP A 24 -11.46 1.17 15.31
C ASP A 24 -10.40 0.20 14.79
N VAL A 25 -10.42 -0.12 13.52
CA VAL A 25 -9.51 -1.11 12.90
C VAL A 25 -8.64 -0.51 11.81
N LEU A 26 -9.11 0.50 11.09
CA LEU A 26 -8.37 1.16 10.01
C LEU A 26 -7.95 2.56 10.45
N ASN A 27 -6.69 2.72 10.82
CA ASN A 27 -6.13 4.02 11.23
C ASN A 27 -5.62 4.82 10.04
N GLU A 28 -4.97 4.17 9.10
CA GLU A 28 -4.37 4.83 7.94
C GLU A 28 -4.27 3.88 6.76
N GLY A 29 -4.21 4.45 5.58
CA GLY A 29 -3.99 3.72 4.33
C GLY A 29 -2.97 4.47 3.49
N TYR A 30 -2.21 3.74 2.69
CA TYR A 30 -1.19 4.30 1.81
C TYR A 30 -1.62 4.14 0.36
N VAL A 31 -1.74 5.25 -0.35
CA VAL A 31 -1.96 5.25 -1.80
C VAL A 31 -0.64 5.65 -2.45
N THR A 32 0.13 4.66 -2.84
CA THR A 32 1.47 4.86 -3.42
C THR A 32 1.41 4.57 -4.92
N TYR A 33 0.78 5.48 -5.64
CA TYR A 33 0.49 5.30 -7.06
C TYR A 33 1.76 5.27 -7.92
N SER A 34 2.75 6.09 -7.59
CA SER A 34 4.03 6.13 -8.30
C SER A 34 5.07 5.23 -7.66
N ASN A 35 6.09 4.85 -8.44
CA ASN A 35 7.21 4.08 -7.89
C ASN A 35 7.97 4.87 -6.83
N GLU A 36 8.14 6.18 -7.02
CA GLU A 36 8.77 7.05 -6.03
C GLU A 36 8.03 7.02 -4.71
N ALA A 37 6.70 7.09 -4.73
CA ALA A 37 5.90 7.03 -3.51
C ALA A 37 6.01 5.66 -2.83
N LYS A 38 6.08 4.57 -3.60
CA LYS A 38 6.29 3.23 -3.05
C LYS A 38 7.61 3.14 -2.30
N GLU A 39 8.67 3.69 -2.86
CA GLU A 39 9.99 3.68 -2.22
C GLU A 39 10.02 4.58 -1.00
N ARG A 40 9.50 5.79 -1.11
CA ARG A 40 9.60 6.82 -0.08
C ARG A 40 8.72 6.55 1.14
N LEU A 41 7.48 6.15 0.94
CA LEU A 41 6.50 6.04 2.02
C LEU A 41 6.47 4.65 2.67
N ILE A 42 6.59 3.61 1.90
CA ILE A 42 6.48 2.23 2.40
C ILE A 42 7.70 1.38 2.07
N HIS A 43 8.79 2.02 1.70
CA HIS A 43 10.12 1.40 1.58
C HIS A 43 10.20 0.21 0.63
N VAL A 44 9.44 0.22 -0.46
CA VAL A 44 9.59 -0.77 -1.51
C VAL A 44 10.97 -0.61 -2.15
N SER A 45 11.67 -1.71 -2.33
CA SER A 45 13.03 -1.70 -2.86
C SER A 45 13.05 -1.24 -4.33
N HIS A 46 13.99 -0.33 -4.65
CA HIS A 46 14.19 0.12 -6.02
C HIS A 46 14.51 -1.06 -6.95
N GLU A 47 15.32 -2.00 -6.47
CA GLU A 47 15.71 -3.20 -7.24
C GLU A 47 14.50 -4.07 -7.58
N ILE A 48 13.57 -4.24 -6.66
CA ILE A 48 12.34 -5.01 -6.91
C ILE A 48 11.49 -4.33 -7.98
N LEU A 49 11.36 -3.00 -7.93
CA LEU A 49 10.63 -2.24 -8.93
C LEU A 49 11.28 -2.34 -10.31
N GLU A 50 12.61 -2.25 -10.37
CA GLU A 50 13.36 -2.35 -11.62
C GLU A 50 13.30 -3.76 -12.21
N THR A 51 13.39 -4.79 -11.38
CA THR A 51 13.48 -6.19 -11.82
C THR A 51 12.11 -6.76 -12.19
N TYR A 52 11.10 -6.53 -11.36
CA TYR A 52 9.78 -7.16 -11.49
C TYR A 52 8.68 -6.20 -11.91
N GLY A 53 8.91 -4.89 -11.83
CA GLY A 53 7.92 -3.88 -12.15
C GLY A 53 6.95 -3.60 -11.00
N ALA A 54 6.17 -2.53 -11.17
CA ALA A 54 5.21 -2.08 -10.16
C ALA A 54 4.05 -3.07 -10.00
N VAL A 55 3.70 -3.80 -11.05
CA VAL A 55 2.58 -4.76 -11.05
C VAL A 55 3.17 -6.16 -11.02
N SER A 56 3.47 -6.65 -9.83
CA SER A 56 4.08 -7.96 -9.62
C SER A 56 3.78 -8.46 -8.21
N GLU A 57 3.88 -9.77 -8.01
CA GLU A 57 3.72 -10.36 -6.68
C GLU A 57 4.80 -9.87 -5.72
N GLN A 58 6.02 -9.72 -6.22
CA GLN A 58 7.16 -9.25 -5.42
C GLN A 58 6.93 -7.83 -4.90
N THR A 59 6.47 -6.93 -5.76
CA THR A 59 6.16 -5.56 -5.36
C THR A 59 4.97 -5.52 -4.40
N ALA A 60 3.92 -6.29 -4.66
CA ALA A 60 2.75 -6.36 -3.77
C ALA A 60 3.15 -6.85 -2.38
N HIS A 61 4.02 -7.85 -2.30
CA HIS A 61 4.52 -8.36 -1.01
C HIS A 61 5.28 -7.27 -0.25
N GLU A 62 6.18 -6.57 -0.91
CA GLU A 62 6.95 -5.49 -0.27
C GLU A 62 6.06 -4.31 0.12
N MET A 63 5.05 -4.00 -0.67
CA MET A 63 4.08 -2.96 -0.32
C MET A 63 3.34 -3.30 0.97
N ALA A 64 2.82 -4.51 1.08
CA ALA A 64 2.10 -4.95 2.26
C ALA A 64 2.99 -4.96 3.50
N GLU A 65 4.20 -5.48 3.38
CA GLU A 65 5.18 -5.53 4.46
C GLU A 65 5.61 -4.12 4.90
N GLY A 66 5.91 -3.26 3.94
CA GLY A 66 6.32 -1.89 4.22
C GLY A 66 5.22 -1.06 4.87
N ALA A 67 3.98 -1.20 4.40
CA ALA A 67 2.82 -0.52 5.00
C ALA A 67 2.59 -1.00 6.43
N ALA A 68 2.68 -2.30 6.69
CA ALA A 68 2.52 -2.85 8.02
C ALA A 68 3.56 -2.31 9.01
N LYS A 69 4.80 -2.11 8.55
CA LYS A 69 5.87 -1.55 9.37
C LYS A 69 5.72 -0.05 9.60
N ALA A 70 5.20 0.68 8.62
CA ALA A 70 5.03 2.12 8.70
C ALA A 70 3.82 2.54 9.53
N ALA A 71 2.81 1.69 9.58
CA ALA A 71 1.55 1.98 10.29
C ALA A 71 1.66 1.85 11.82
#